data_c5a5559fd6b0fc7bdb0b8cc73a21015f
#
_entry.id   c5a5559fd6b0fc7bdb0b8cc73a21015f
#
_cell.length_a   1.000
_cell.length_b   1.000
_cell.length_c   1.000
_cell.angle_alpha   90.00
_cell.angle_beta   90.00
_cell.angle_gamma   90.00
#
_symmetry.space_group_name_H-M   'P 1'
#
loop_
_entity.id
_entity.type
_entity.pdbx_description
1 polymer ?
#
loop_
_entity_poly.entity_id
_entity_poly.type
_entity_poly.pdbx_seq_one_letter_code
_entity_poly.pdbx_strand_id
1 'polypeptide(L)'
;MFVTVKKINIAFLVVLSLLLYSCSRHDQAAAPSPGAVRADNVLLLDAVQAGSRVIAAGERGQIIYSDDKGGTWKRARVPVQTTLTSLFFVDETHGWAAGHDSVILRTIDGGETWEQTHSAPKQEAPLLDIWFSDRTKGFAVGAYGQFYATADGGRTWKKKRAISDDMHINAISGSGGGAIYLAGEAGALYRSGDGGASWQRLASPYRGSFFGVLKLKTGGVLLYGLRGHLYRSDAGGASWRSLPTAGEASLFGGSEADKGAVFLAGQDGTVLLSSDNGKTFRLKKQAGSKALSAAVRVSDTELLLFGEAGVSRMDL
;
A
#
# COMPACT_ATOMS: atom_id res chain seq x y z
N MET A 1 26.59 -11.67 -32.86
CA MET A 1 26.65 -12.19 -31.48
C MET A 1 25.29 -11.90 -30.84
N PHE A 2 24.39 -12.88 -30.92
CA PHE A 2 23.00 -12.69 -30.47
C PHE A 2 22.93 -12.96 -28.97
N VAL A 3 22.54 -11.95 -28.20
CA VAL A 3 22.24 -12.08 -26.74
C VAL A 3 20.79 -12.50 -26.60
N THR A 4 20.59 -13.73 -26.15
CA THR A 4 19.28 -14.33 -25.88
C THR A 4 18.71 -13.71 -24.59
N VAL A 5 17.69 -12.89 -24.72
CA VAL A 5 16.91 -12.37 -23.57
C VAL A 5 16.08 -13.51 -23.00
N LYS A 6 16.41 -13.98 -21.80
CA LYS A 6 15.64 -14.99 -21.05
C LYS A 6 14.30 -14.41 -20.64
N LYS A 7 13.24 -15.13 -21.00
CA LYS A 7 11.83 -14.84 -20.65
C LYS A 7 11.67 -14.61 -19.15
N ILE A 8 11.27 -13.39 -18.79
CA ILE A 8 10.84 -13.00 -17.45
C ILE A 8 9.46 -13.63 -17.20
N ASN A 9 9.29 -14.23 -16.06
CA ASN A 9 8.12 -15.03 -15.68
C ASN A 9 6.86 -14.16 -15.61
N ILE A 10 5.92 -14.44 -16.48
CA ILE A 10 4.70 -13.69 -16.83
C ILE A 10 3.64 -13.67 -15.71
N ALA A 11 3.84 -14.39 -14.60
CA ALA A 11 2.79 -14.58 -13.58
C ALA A 11 2.41 -13.30 -12.83
N PHE A 12 3.28 -12.31 -12.68
CA PHE A 12 2.96 -11.04 -12.00
C PHE A 12 2.34 -10.00 -12.95
N LEU A 13 2.72 -10.05 -14.23
CA LEU A 13 2.08 -9.24 -15.27
C LEU A 13 0.62 -9.67 -15.52
N VAL A 14 0.24 -10.91 -15.22
CA VAL A 14 -1.14 -11.39 -15.43
C VAL A 14 -2.12 -10.81 -14.42
N VAL A 15 -1.74 -10.58 -13.17
CA VAL A 15 -2.61 -9.89 -12.20
C VAL A 15 -2.75 -8.40 -12.54
N LEU A 16 -1.71 -7.78 -13.09
CA LEU A 16 -1.73 -6.39 -13.56
C LEU A 16 -2.29 -6.27 -15.00
N SER A 17 -2.09 -7.28 -15.87
CA SER A 17 -2.52 -7.24 -17.28
C SER A 17 -3.97 -7.64 -17.52
N LEU A 18 -4.62 -8.38 -16.63
CA LEU A 18 -6.08 -8.60 -16.66
C LEU A 18 -6.86 -7.32 -16.32
N LEU A 19 -6.21 -6.29 -15.78
CA LEU A 19 -6.79 -4.95 -15.56
C LEU A 19 -6.67 -4.02 -16.78
N LEU A 20 -5.96 -4.40 -17.86
CA LEU A 20 -5.70 -3.51 -19.01
C LEU A 20 -6.75 -3.60 -20.13
N TYR A 21 -7.78 -4.46 -20.04
CA TYR A 21 -8.80 -4.61 -21.08
C TYR A 21 -10.18 -4.12 -20.64
N SER A 22 -10.28 -2.85 -20.27
CA SER A 22 -11.57 -2.15 -20.30
C SER A 22 -11.36 -0.64 -20.46
N CYS A 23 -11.02 -0.23 -21.67
CA CYS A 23 -11.06 1.17 -22.06
C CYS A 23 -12.40 1.46 -22.71
N SER A 24 -13.31 2.20 -22.05
CA SER A 24 -14.31 3.00 -22.77
C SER A 24 -15.08 3.97 -21.86
N ARG A 25 -15.02 5.23 -22.30
CA ARG A 25 -15.95 6.37 -22.11
C ARG A 25 -16.10 6.99 -20.73
N HIS A 26 -15.64 8.22 -20.66
CA HIS A 26 -15.98 9.22 -19.65
C HIS A 26 -17.49 9.54 -19.72
N ASP A 27 -18.24 8.94 -18.79
CA ASP A 27 -19.51 9.50 -18.34
C ASP A 27 -19.31 9.86 -16.86
N GLN A 28 -19.39 11.14 -16.55
CA GLN A 28 -19.46 11.63 -15.16
C GLN A 28 -20.82 11.19 -14.58
N ALA A 29 -20.89 9.99 -14.09
CA ALA A 29 -22.03 9.54 -13.32
C ALA A 29 -22.01 10.18 -11.93
N ALA A 30 -23.12 10.76 -11.49
CA ALA A 30 -23.31 11.30 -10.16
C ALA A 30 -22.95 10.24 -9.09
N ALA A 31 -22.18 10.67 -8.06
CA ALA A 31 -21.73 9.81 -6.98
C ALA A 31 -22.95 9.18 -6.27
N PRO A 32 -22.99 7.85 -6.07
CA PRO A 32 -24.09 7.20 -5.36
C PRO A 32 -24.13 7.66 -3.89
N SER A 33 -25.35 7.77 -3.36
CA SER A 33 -25.59 8.11 -1.96
C SER A 33 -24.98 7.06 -0.99
N PRO A 34 -24.52 7.46 0.22
CA PRO A 34 -24.02 6.52 1.21
C PRO A 34 -25.12 5.53 1.62
N GLY A 35 -24.96 4.27 1.28
CA GLY A 35 -25.84 3.18 1.66
C GLY A 35 -25.02 2.00 2.19
N ALA A 36 -25.62 1.13 3.00
CA ALA A 36 -24.99 -0.13 3.39
C ALA A 36 -24.61 -0.93 2.14
N VAL A 37 -23.35 -1.37 2.08
CA VAL A 37 -22.84 -2.15 0.97
C VAL A 37 -22.31 -3.50 1.44
N ARG A 38 -22.38 -4.48 0.56
CA ARG A 38 -21.68 -5.74 0.77
C ARG A 38 -20.19 -5.52 0.46
N ALA A 39 -19.35 -5.92 1.38
CA ALA A 39 -17.90 -5.80 1.25
C ALA A 39 -17.25 -7.10 0.74
N ASP A 40 -18.06 -8.08 0.34
CA ASP A 40 -17.66 -9.33 -0.27
C ASP A 40 -17.62 -9.19 -1.82
N ASN A 41 -16.78 -10.00 -2.46
CA ASN A 41 -16.64 -10.07 -3.92
C ASN A 41 -16.25 -8.74 -4.61
N VAL A 42 -15.42 -7.97 -3.96
CA VAL A 42 -14.81 -6.75 -4.49
C VAL A 42 -13.29 -6.81 -4.26
N LEU A 43 -12.49 -6.48 -5.26
CA LEU A 43 -11.05 -6.40 -5.09
C LEU A 43 -10.70 -5.15 -4.28
N LEU A 44 -10.21 -5.38 -3.06
CA LEU A 44 -9.66 -4.34 -2.20
C LEU A 44 -8.14 -4.46 -2.20
N LEU A 45 -7.44 -3.34 -2.42
CA LEU A 45 -6.00 -3.31 -2.60
C LEU A 45 -5.25 -2.75 -1.40
N ASP A 46 -5.91 -1.90 -0.61
CA ASP A 46 -5.33 -1.38 0.63
C ASP A 46 -6.40 -1.09 1.67
N ALA A 47 -6.01 -1.10 2.94
CA ALA A 47 -6.88 -0.76 4.05
C ALA A 47 -6.10 -0.19 5.22
N VAL A 48 -6.68 0.80 5.87
CA VAL A 48 -6.09 1.51 7.02
C VAL A 48 -7.10 1.67 8.13
N GLN A 49 -6.60 1.89 9.34
CA GLN A 49 -7.40 2.31 10.48
C GLN A 49 -7.11 3.78 10.81
N ALA A 50 -8.14 4.60 10.85
CA ALA A 50 -8.10 6.01 11.25
C ALA A 50 -8.97 6.20 12.50
N GLY A 51 -8.36 6.24 13.68
CA GLY A 51 -9.06 6.16 14.94
C GLY A 51 -9.81 4.84 15.12
N SER A 52 -11.13 4.88 15.28
CA SER A 52 -11.99 3.70 15.36
C SER A 52 -12.49 3.22 13.98
N ARG A 53 -12.39 4.06 12.94
CA ARG A 53 -12.86 3.77 11.59
C ARG A 53 -11.86 2.93 10.83
N VAL A 54 -12.35 1.91 10.11
CA VAL A 54 -11.58 1.15 9.13
C VAL A 54 -12.00 1.60 7.73
N ILE A 55 -11.04 1.94 6.87
CA ILE A 55 -11.27 2.38 5.50
C ILE A 55 -10.52 1.44 4.57
N ALA A 56 -11.16 1.03 3.46
CA ALA A 56 -10.51 0.19 2.44
C ALA A 56 -10.80 0.74 1.04
N ALA A 57 -9.79 0.64 0.16
CA ALA A 57 -9.88 1.09 -1.23
C ALA A 57 -9.51 -0.03 -2.20
N GLY A 58 -10.01 0.06 -3.44
CA GLY A 58 -9.72 -0.95 -4.44
C GLY A 58 -10.20 -0.58 -5.85
N GLU A 59 -10.66 -1.61 -6.56
CA GLU A 59 -11.07 -1.48 -7.95
C GLU A 59 -12.23 -0.49 -8.14
N ARG A 60 -12.33 0.06 -9.36
CA ARG A 60 -13.45 0.92 -9.81
C ARG A 60 -13.71 2.14 -8.94
N GLY A 61 -12.67 2.70 -8.34
CA GLY A 61 -12.78 3.86 -7.45
C GLY A 61 -13.52 3.57 -6.16
N GLN A 62 -13.67 2.31 -5.78
CA GLN A 62 -14.36 1.97 -4.54
C GLN A 62 -13.52 2.36 -3.34
N ILE A 63 -14.14 3.13 -2.43
CA ILE A 63 -13.71 3.29 -1.05
C ILE A 63 -14.90 2.96 -0.18
N ILE A 64 -14.69 2.05 0.77
CA ILE A 64 -15.67 1.66 1.78
C ILE A 64 -15.11 1.91 3.17
N TYR A 65 -15.98 2.20 4.13
CA TYR A 65 -15.58 2.42 5.52
C TYR A 65 -16.57 1.78 6.50
N SER A 66 -16.05 1.43 7.67
CA SER A 66 -16.79 0.83 8.78
C SER A 66 -16.46 1.57 10.08
N ASP A 67 -17.50 1.92 10.83
CA ASP A 67 -17.40 2.57 12.15
C ASP A 67 -17.59 1.56 13.30
N ASP A 68 -17.90 0.30 12.99
CA ASP A 68 -18.26 -0.78 13.91
C ASP A 68 -17.36 -2.01 13.78
N LYS A 69 -16.05 -1.78 13.52
CA LYS A 69 -15.04 -2.84 13.42
C LYS A 69 -15.35 -3.86 12.31
N GLY A 70 -15.92 -3.40 11.19
CA GLY A 70 -16.26 -4.24 10.04
C GLY A 70 -17.58 -5.00 10.18
N GLY A 71 -18.45 -4.65 11.14
CA GLY A 71 -19.79 -5.20 11.26
C GLY A 71 -20.68 -4.77 10.12
N THR A 72 -20.63 -3.48 9.79
CA THR A 72 -21.33 -2.89 8.65
C THR A 72 -20.39 -1.99 7.83
N TRP A 73 -20.65 -1.90 6.53
CA TRP A 73 -19.84 -1.12 5.60
C TRP A 73 -20.70 -0.08 4.89
N LYS A 74 -20.13 1.10 4.71
CA LYS A 74 -20.70 2.20 3.95
C LYS A 74 -19.79 2.53 2.78
N ARG A 75 -20.37 2.99 1.66
CA ARG A 75 -19.59 3.48 0.51
C ARG A 75 -19.31 4.96 0.68
N ALA A 76 -18.06 5.34 0.49
CA ALA A 76 -17.65 6.73 0.39
C ALA A 76 -18.12 7.38 -0.93
N ARG A 77 -18.23 8.71 -0.93
CA ARG A 77 -18.42 9.50 -2.15
C ARG A 77 -17.06 9.78 -2.81
N VAL A 78 -16.82 9.14 -3.93
CA VAL A 78 -15.55 9.17 -4.66
C VAL A 78 -15.80 9.67 -6.07
N PRO A 79 -15.04 10.68 -6.57
CA PRO A 79 -15.28 11.32 -7.87
C PRO A 79 -14.67 10.57 -9.07
N VAL A 80 -14.07 9.40 -8.85
CA VAL A 80 -13.37 8.62 -9.89
C VAL A 80 -13.85 7.17 -9.92
N GLN A 81 -13.60 6.49 -11.06
CA GLN A 81 -13.87 5.07 -11.23
C GLN A 81 -12.60 4.26 -11.52
N THR A 82 -11.44 4.90 -11.45
CA THR A 82 -10.16 4.23 -11.62
C THR A 82 -9.76 3.43 -10.38
N THR A 83 -8.94 2.39 -10.53
CA THR A 83 -8.47 1.56 -9.42
C THR A 83 -7.59 2.38 -8.48
N LEU A 84 -7.90 2.30 -7.19
CA LEU A 84 -7.12 2.91 -6.10
C LEU A 84 -6.24 1.83 -5.46
N THR A 85 -4.95 2.11 -5.36
CA THR A 85 -3.90 1.15 -4.97
C THR A 85 -3.43 1.31 -3.54
N SER A 86 -3.56 2.51 -2.96
CA SER A 86 -3.05 2.82 -1.63
C SER A 86 -3.89 3.87 -0.92
N LEU A 87 -3.93 3.79 0.40
CA LEU A 87 -4.55 4.70 1.36
C LEU A 87 -3.54 5.12 2.41
N PHE A 88 -3.62 6.38 2.84
CA PHE A 88 -2.86 6.88 3.98
C PHE A 88 -3.68 7.89 4.79
N PHE A 89 -3.63 7.78 6.11
CA PHE A 89 -4.25 8.73 7.04
C PHE A 89 -3.20 9.19 8.07
N VAL A 90 -3.12 10.50 8.29
CA VAL A 90 -2.26 11.07 9.37
C VAL A 90 -3.00 11.17 10.69
N ASP A 91 -4.34 11.23 10.64
CA ASP A 91 -5.25 11.28 11.78
C ASP A 91 -6.65 10.76 11.38
N GLU A 92 -7.62 10.87 12.26
CA GLU A 92 -8.97 10.36 12.05
C GLU A 92 -9.73 11.03 10.90
N THR A 93 -9.32 12.22 10.46
CA THR A 93 -10.06 13.03 9.50
C THR A 93 -9.33 13.26 8.19
N HIS A 94 -7.99 13.37 8.22
CA HIS A 94 -7.20 13.71 7.04
C HIS A 94 -6.55 12.49 6.43
N GLY A 95 -6.93 12.19 5.19
CA GLY A 95 -6.43 11.06 4.43
C GLY A 95 -6.26 11.32 2.95
N TRP A 96 -5.53 10.43 2.30
CA TRP A 96 -5.25 10.45 0.87
C TRP A 96 -5.33 9.04 0.31
N ALA A 97 -5.71 8.96 -0.98
CA ALA A 97 -5.66 7.73 -1.78
C ALA A 97 -4.93 8.01 -3.08
N ALA A 98 -4.20 7.01 -3.55
CA ALA A 98 -3.51 7.05 -4.84
C ALA A 98 -3.91 5.86 -5.70
N GLY A 99 -3.72 5.96 -7.04
CA GLY A 99 -4.10 4.86 -7.92
C GLY A 99 -3.70 5.01 -9.38
N HIS A 100 -4.39 4.26 -10.22
CA HIS A 100 -4.23 4.29 -11.66
C HIS A 100 -4.50 5.68 -12.23
N ASP A 101 -4.07 5.94 -13.46
CA ASP A 101 -4.14 7.25 -14.12
C ASP A 101 -3.42 8.36 -13.35
N SER A 102 -2.47 8.00 -12.48
CA SER A 102 -1.80 8.89 -11.52
C SER A 102 -2.79 9.70 -10.67
N VAL A 103 -3.96 9.13 -10.37
CA VAL A 103 -4.98 9.79 -9.55
C VAL A 103 -4.49 9.92 -8.12
N ILE A 104 -4.72 11.11 -7.54
CA ILE A 104 -4.61 11.32 -6.09
C ILE A 104 -5.90 11.96 -5.60
N LEU A 105 -6.46 11.36 -4.57
CA LEU A 105 -7.63 11.83 -3.85
C LEU A 105 -7.24 12.29 -2.45
N ARG A 106 -8.03 13.20 -1.90
CA ARG A 106 -7.89 13.74 -0.56
C ARG A 106 -9.23 13.75 0.17
N THR A 107 -9.22 13.46 1.46
CA THR A 107 -10.36 13.62 2.37
C THR A 107 -9.98 14.45 3.60
N ILE A 108 -10.97 15.12 4.21
CA ILE A 108 -10.85 15.86 5.48
C ILE A 108 -11.97 15.50 6.46
N ASP A 109 -12.78 14.51 6.12
CA ASP A 109 -13.95 14.07 6.88
C ASP A 109 -13.88 12.58 7.27
N GLY A 110 -12.66 12.04 7.34
CA GLY A 110 -12.45 10.63 7.72
C GLY A 110 -12.84 9.65 6.63
N GLY A 111 -12.77 10.06 5.35
CA GLY A 111 -12.99 9.19 4.21
C GLY A 111 -14.45 9.05 3.78
N GLU A 112 -15.37 9.88 4.27
CA GLU A 112 -16.76 9.88 3.82
C GLU A 112 -16.89 10.49 2.43
N THR A 113 -16.14 11.59 2.19
CA THR A 113 -16.08 12.26 0.89
C THR A 113 -14.65 12.48 0.46
N TRP A 114 -14.41 12.36 -0.83
CA TRP A 114 -13.10 12.49 -1.45
C TRP A 114 -13.13 13.51 -2.58
N GLU A 115 -12.10 14.33 -2.66
CA GLU A 115 -11.84 15.24 -3.76
C GLU A 115 -10.63 14.77 -4.59
N GLN A 116 -10.71 14.88 -5.91
CA GLN A 116 -9.57 14.60 -6.78
C GLN A 116 -8.67 15.83 -6.83
N THR A 117 -7.42 15.68 -6.38
CA THR A 117 -6.44 16.77 -6.34
C THR A 117 -5.35 16.62 -7.42
N HIS A 118 -5.21 15.43 -7.99
CA HIS A 118 -4.29 15.17 -9.10
C HIS A 118 -4.80 14.04 -10.01
N SER A 119 -4.47 14.15 -11.31
CA SER A 119 -4.66 13.07 -12.29
C SER A 119 -3.78 13.33 -13.51
N ALA A 120 -3.24 12.26 -14.09
CA ALA A 120 -2.45 12.33 -15.31
C ALA A 120 -2.68 11.07 -16.20
N PRO A 121 -3.91 10.85 -16.71
CA PRO A 121 -4.29 9.61 -17.41
C PRO A 121 -3.46 9.33 -18.66
N LYS A 122 -2.98 10.37 -19.34
CA LYS A 122 -2.11 10.23 -20.54
C LYS A 122 -0.73 9.63 -20.26
N GLN A 123 -0.32 9.54 -18.98
CA GLN A 123 0.97 8.96 -18.62
C GLN A 123 0.91 7.44 -18.50
N GLU A 124 -0.30 6.84 -18.45
CA GLU A 124 -0.53 5.39 -18.33
C GLU A 124 0.31 4.73 -17.21
N ALA A 125 0.65 5.50 -16.19
CA ALA A 125 1.52 5.07 -15.12
C ALA A 125 0.80 5.17 -13.77
N PRO A 126 0.51 4.04 -13.11
CA PRO A 126 -0.15 4.04 -11.82
C PRO A 126 0.77 4.61 -10.73
N LEU A 127 0.17 5.33 -9.80
CA LEU A 127 0.74 5.49 -8.47
C LEU A 127 0.47 4.21 -7.70
N LEU A 128 1.45 3.77 -6.90
CA LEU A 128 1.41 2.48 -6.20
C LEU A 128 1.33 2.65 -4.69
N ASP A 129 1.87 3.76 -4.17
CA ASP A 129 1.81 4.06 -2.74
C ASP A 129 1.82 5.57 -2.47
N ILE A 130 1.27 5.96 -1.29
CA ILE A 130 1.17 7.34 -0.83
C ILE A 130 1.46 7.41 0.67
N TRP A 131 2.24 8.40 1.09
CA TRP A 131 2.62 8.59 2.48
C TRP A 131 2.74 10.07 2.84
N PHE A 132 2.37 10.42 4.06
CA PHE A 132 2.49 11.78 4.60
C PHE A 132 3.25 11.78 5.93
N SER A 133 4.13 12.78 6.11
CA SER A 133 4.81 13.01 7.38
C SER A 133 3.93 13.73 8.40
N ASP A 134 3.01 14.54 7.90
CA ASP A 134 2.07 15.38 8.64
C ASP A 134 0.92 15.81 7.72
N ARG A 135 0.02 16.68 8.21
CA ARG A 135 -1.13 17.16 7.42
C ARG A 135 -0.76 17.98 6.18
N THR A 136 0.51 18.37 6.00
CA THR A 136 0.93 19.29 4.93
C THR A 136 1.87 18.64 3.94
N LYS A 137 2.81 17.82 4.40
CA LYS A 137 3.91 17.28 3.59
C LYS A 137 3.71 15.80 3.31
N GLY A 138 3.70 15.44 2.03
CA GLY A 138 3.51 14.07 1.59
C GLY A 138 4.13 13.76 0.23
N PHE A 139 4.15 12.48 -0.09
CA PHE A 139 4.71 11.93 -1.32
C PHE A 139 3.80 10.82 -1.86
N ALA A 140 3.70 10.75 -3.19
CA ALA A 140 3.09 9.62 -3.89
C ALA A 140 4.10 9.07 -4.88
N VAL A 141 4.22 7.75 -4.93
CA VAL A 141 5.21 7.01 -5.72
C VAL A 141 4.55 5.96 -6.59
N GLY A 142 5.22 5.54 -7.66
CA GLY A 142 4.59 4.57 -8.55
C GLY A 142 5.49 4.01 -9.64
N ALA A 143 4.84 3.54 -10.68
CA ALA A 143 5.48 2.91 -11.83
C ALA A 143 6.42 3.89 -12.56
N TYR A 144 7.46 3.34 -13.18
CA TYR A 144 8.42 4.09 -14.01
C TYR A 144 9.05 5.30 -13.31
N GLY A 145 9.41 5.14 -12.01
CA GLY A 145 10.03 6.19 -11.21
C GLY A 145 9.11 7.38 -10.92
N GLN A 146 7.79 7.24 -11.06
CA GLN A 146 6.84 8.29 -10.70
C GLN A 146 7.02 8.69 -9.25
N PHE A 147 7.21 10.00 -9.04
CA PHE A 147 7.39 10.58 -7.72
C PHE A 147 6.76 11.97 -7.69
N TYR A 148 5.76 12.14 -6.86
CA TYR A 148 5.09 13.41 -6.63
C TYR A 148 5.27 13.84 -5.17
N ALA A 149 5.40 15.14 -4.94
CA ALA A 149 5.53 15.73 -3.61
C ALA A 149 4.53 16.87 -3.45
N THR A 150 3.99 16.99 -2.24
CA THR A 150 3.15 18.10 -1.80
C THR A 150 3.73 18.75 -0.54
N ALA A 151 3.41 20.03 -0.33
CA ALA A 151 3.71 20.79 0.89
C ALA A 151 2.48 21.56 1.41
N ASP A 152 1.31 21.29 0.83
CA ASP A 152 0.06 22.00 1.12
C ASP A 152 -1.10 21.04 1.48
N GLY A 153 -0.75 19.83 1.96
CA GLY A 153 -1.72 18.82 2.35
C GLY A 153 -2.38 18.12 1.17
N GLY A 154 -1.67 18.02 0.05
CA GLY A 154 -2.18 17.36 -1.14
C GLY A 154 -3.16 18.19 -1.95
N ARG A 155 -3.25 19.52 -1.73
CA ARG A 155 -4.04 20.39 -2.60
C ARG A 155 -3.39 20.55 -3.96
N THR A 156 -2.05 20.61 -3.97
CA THR A 156 -1.25 20.63 -5.22
C THR A 156 -0.10 19.62 -5.15
N TRP A 157 0.25 19.06 -6.29
CA TRP A 157 1.29 18.05 -6.42
C TRP A 157 2.33 18.49 -7.47
N LYS A 158 3.60 18.33 -7.10
CA LYS A 158 4.73 18.61 -7.99
C LYS A 158 5.45 17.33 -8.32
N LYS A 159 5.54 16.99 -9.62
CA LYS A 159 6.38 15.89 -10.08
C LYS A 159 7.84 16.22 -9.78
N LYS A 160 8.56 15.27 -9.20
CA LYS A 160 9.98 15.37 -8.89
C LYS A 160 10.70 14.13 -9.39
N ARG A 161 12.01 14.19 -9.50
CA ARG A 161 12.86 13.03 -9.75
C ARG A 161 13.56 12.67 -8.44
N ALA A 162 13.10 11.65 -7.74
CA ALA A 162 13.71 11.18 -6.50
C ALA A 162 14.84 10.19 -6.76
N ILE A 163 14.73 9.42 -7.84
CA ILE A 163 15.68 8.38 -8.23
C ILE A 163 16.08 8.56 -9.69
N SER A 164 17.27 8.07 -10.06
CA SER A 164 17.79 8.14 -11.44
C SER A 164 17.20 7.10 -12.37
N ASP A 165 16.72 6.00 -11.81
CA ASP A 165 16.28 4.81 -12.53
C ASP A 165 14.78 4.89 -12.84
N ASP A 166 14.33 4.31 -13.96
CA ASP A 166 12.90 4.23 -14.33
C ASP A 166 12.23 2.98 -13.71
N MET A 167 12.71 2.55 -12.54
CA MET A 167 12.17 1.38 -11.82
C MET A 167 10.85 1.72 -11.14
N HIS A 168 10.00 0.70 -11.00
CA HIS A 168 8.79 0.81 -10.20
C HIS A 168 9.14 0.98 -8.72
N ILE A 169 8.65 2.06 -8.10
CA ILE A 169 8.67 2.26 -6.65
C ILE A 169 7.33 1.78 -6.11
N ASN A 170 7.36 0.61 -5.47
CA ASN A 170 6.15 -0.07 -5.02
C ASN A 170 5.65 0.42 -3.67
N ALA A 171 6.55 0.94 -2.82
CA ALA A 171 6.19 1.34 -1.47
C ALA A 171 7.03 2.52 -0.96
N ILE A 172 6.41 3.32 -0.11
CA ILE A 172 7.01 4.40 0.66
C ILE A 172 6.58 4.30 2.12
N SER A 173 7.50 4.43 3.06
CA SER A 173 7.20 4.45 4.49
C SER A 173 8.19 5.30 5.26
N GLY A 174 7.72 5.98 6.29
CA GLY A 174 8.56 6.83 7.11
C GLY A 174 7.98 7.06 8.49
N SER A 175 8.69 7.85 9.29
CA SER A 175 8.19 8.39 10.54
C SER A 175 8.20 9.92 10.49
N GLY A 176 7.20 10.57 11.06
CA GLY A 176 7.14 12.05 11.13
C GLY A 176 8.44 12.62 11.67
N GLY A 177 9.12 13.49 10.89
CA GLY A 177 10.43 14.05 11.24
C GLY A 177 11.63 13.11 11.18
N GLY A 178 11.44 11.83 10.81
CA GLY A 178 12.49 10.81 10.73
C GLY A 178 12.86 10.42 9.30
N ALA A 179 13.54 9.27 9.18
CA ALA A 179 13.92 8.72 7.89
C ALA A 179 12.70 8.20 7.11
N ILE A 180 12.74 8.39 5.80
CA ILE A 180 11.77 7.89 4.83
C ILE A 180 12.48 6.86 3.93
N TYR A 181 11.78 5.78 3.59
CA TYR A 181 12.30 4.69 2.78
C TYR A 181 11.41 4.49 1.55
N LEU A 182 12.05 4.18 0.42
CA LEU A 182 11.40 3.71 -0.81
C LEU A 182 11.87 2.29 -1.09
N ALA A 183 10.95 1.43 -1.48
CA ALA A 183 11.25 0.07 -1.92
C ALA A 183 10.53 -0.24 -3.23
N GLY A 184 11.16 -1.06 -4.10
CA GLY A 184 10.61 -1.31 -5.42
C GLY A 184 11.16 -2.56 -6.10
N GLU A 185 11.03 -2.58 -7.41
CA GLU A 185 11.48 -3.69 -8.25
C GLU A 185 13.01 -3.81 -8.30
N ALA A 186 13.47 -5.01 -8.66
CA ALA A 186 14.89 -5.35 -8.83
C ALA A 186 15.77 -4.97 -7.62
N GLY A 187 15.21 -5.00 -6.42
CA GLY A 187 15.90 -4.63 -5.19
C GLY A 187 16.12 -3.12 -5.04
N ALA A 188 15.37 -2.28 -5.74
CA ALA A 188 15.42 -0.83 -5.56
C ALA A 188 15.09 -0.49 -4.11
N LEU A 189 16.03 0.21 -3.44
CA LEU A 189 15.91 0.58 -2.05
C LEU A 189 16.60 1.91 -1.82
N TYR A 190 15.87 2.89 -1.30
CA TYR A 190 16.39 4.24 -1.03
C TYR A 190 15.96 4.73 0.33
N ARG A 191 16.75 5.64 0.88
CA ARG A 191 16.48 6.32 2.15
C ARG A 191 16.69 7.81 2.01
N SER A 192 15.80 8.58 2.55
CA SER A 192 15.97 10.00 2.82
C SER A 192 16.14 10.22 4.33
N GLY A 193 17.10 11.04 4.71
CA GLY A 193 17.31 11.48 6.08
C GLY A 193 16.91 12.95 6.32
N ASP A 194 16.47 13.65 5.27
CA ASP A 194 16.19 15.09 5.25
C ASP A 194 14.73 15.41 4.86
N GLY A 195 13.86 14.45 5.15
CA GLY A 195 12.43 14.60 4.90
C GLY A 195 12.07 14.60 3.41
N GLY A 196 12.78 13.83 2.57
CA GLY A 196 12.50 13.67 1.14
C GLY A 196 13.13 14.73 0.25
N ALA A 197 14.03 15.57 0.75
CA ALA A 197 14.77 16.55 -0.07
C ALA A 197 15.86 15.86 -0.92
N SER A 198 16.53 14.86 -0.37
CA SER A 198 17.48 14.02 -1.10
C SER A 198 17.29 12.52 -0.76
N TRP A 199 17.75 11.65 -1.69
CA TRP A 199 17.58 10.22 -1.60
C TRP A 199 18.91 9.50 -1.83
N GLN A 200 19.27 8.64 -0.89
CA GLN A 200 20.45 7.78 -0.98
C GLN A 200 20.03 6.35 -1.29
N ARG A 201 20.63 5.73 -2.30
CA ARG A 201 20.48 4.30 -2.56
C ARG A 201 21.15 3.50 -1.45
N LEU A 202 20.44 2.51 -0.91
CA LEU A 202 20.94 1.57 0.08
C LEU A 202 21.39 0.27 -0.57
N ALA A 203 22.31 -0.45 0.10
CA ALA A 203 22.61 -1.83 -0.26
C ALA A 203 21.38 -2.72 -0.01
N SER A 204 20.88 -3.33 -1.07
CA SER A 204 19.72 -4.20 -1.00
C SER A 204 20.13 -5.62 -0.59
N PRO A 205 19.39 -6.28 0.33
CA PRO A 205 19.62 -7.68 0.69
C PRO A 205 19.11 -8.66 -0.35
N TYR A 206 18.35 -8.20 -1.34
CA TYR A 206 17.70 -9.03 -2.34
C TYR A 206 17.66 -8.32 -3.71
N ARG A 207 17.77 -9.10 -4.79
CA ARG A 207 17.73 -8.59 -6.16
C ARG A 207 16.33 -8.70 -6.83
N GLY A 208 15.35 -9.23 -6.12
CA GLY A 208 13.95 -9.29 -6.58
C GLY A 208 13.16 -8.10 -6.09
N SER A 209 11.86 -8.10 -6.41
CA SER A 209 10.97 -6.99 -6.06
C SER A 209 10.56 -7.03 -4.59
N PHE A 210 10.65 -5.88 -3.94
CA PHE A 210 9.94 -5.59 -2.71
C PHE A 210 8.58 -4.98 -3.06
N PHE A 211 7.52 -5.45 -2.40
CA PHE A 211 6.17 -4.90 -2.54
C PHE A 211 5.82 -3.98 -1.38
N GLY A 212 6.59 -4.05 -0.29
CA GLY A 212 6.39 -3.16 0.84
C GLY A 212 7.68 -2.85 1.59
N VAL A 213 7.69 -1.68 2.19
CA VAL A 213 8.60 -1.25 3.24
C VAL A 213 7.77 -0.73 4.40
N LEU A 214 8.08 -1.13 5.63
CA LEU A 214 7.37 -0.67 6.82
C LEU A 214 8.38 -0.14 7.84
N LYS A 215 8.35 1.17 8.07
CA LYS A 215 9.11 1.83 9.13
C LYS A 215 8.31 1.69 10.42
N LEU A 216 8.84 0.91 11.35
CA LEU A 216 8.18 0.65 12.63
C LEU A 216 8.35 1.82 13.60
N LYS A 217 7.33 2.07 14.42
CA LYS A 217 7.32 3.10 15.49
C LYS A 217 8.52 2.93 16.45
N THR A 218 8.92 1.69 16.71
CA THR A 218 10.05 1.33 17.58
C THR A 218 11.43 1.50 16.96
N GLY A 219 11.54 1.91 15.71
CA GLY A 219 12.79 2.21 15.03
C GLY A 219 13.23 1.19 13.97
N GLY A 220 12.78 -0.06 13.99
CA GLY A 220 13.07 -1.06 12.97
C GLY A 220 12.47 -0.72 11.60
N VAL A 221 13.02 -1.34 10.56
CA VAL A 221 12.48 -1.28 9.19
C VAL A 221 12.31 -2.69 8.67
N LEU A 222 11.15 -3.00 8.11
CA LEU A 222 10.86 -4.25 7.43
C LEU A 222 10.81 -4.03 5.92
N LEU A 223 11.35 -4.97 5.16
CA LEU A 223 11.17 -5.10 3.71
C LEU A 223 10.52 -6.44 3.43
N TYR A 224 9.49 -6.45 2.63
CA TYR A 224 8.79 -7.69 2.26
C TYR A 224 8.35 -7.66 0.79
N GLY A 225 8.19 -8.83 0.18
CA GLY A 225 7.78 -8.86 -1.21
C GLY A 225 7.76 -10.25 -1.84
N LEU A 226 8.36 -10.33 -3.01
CA LEU A 226 8.33 -11.49 -3.90
C LEU A 226 8.85 -12.76 -3.22
N ARG A 227 8.14 -13.89 -3.41
CA ARG A 227 8.52 -15.23 -2.90
C ARG A 227 8.71 -15.29 -1.38
N GLY A 228 7.95 -14.53 -0.62
CA GLY A 228 8.00 -14.55 0.84
C GLY A 228 9.26 -13.96 1.43
N HIS A 229 10.10 -13.29 0.63
CA HIS A 229 11.28 -12.62 1.18
C HIS A 229 10.89 -11.53 2.17
N LEU A 230 11.40 -11.65 3.39
CA LEU A 230 11.20 -10.72 4.49
C LEU A 230 12.55 -10.42 5.14
N TYR A 231 12.85 -9.14 5.27
CA TYR A 231 14.08 -8.65 5.88
C TYR A 231 13.76 -7.60 6.93
N ARG A 232 14.63 -7.54 7.95
CA ARG A 232 14.58 -6.53 9.00
C ARG A 232 15.92 -5.81 9.12
N SER A 233 15.87 -4.50 9.29
CA SER A 233 16.99 -3.67 9.70
C SER A 233 16.70 -2.98 11.02
N ASP A 234 17.61 -3.08 11.97
CA ASP A 234 17.61 -2.30 13.21
C ASP A 234 18.63 -1.16 13.14
N ALA A 235 19.38 -1.07 12.02
CA ALA A 235 20.44 -0.10 11.75
C ALA A 235 20.05 0.95 10.69
N GLY A 236 18.73 1.26 10.55
CA GLY A 236 18.27 2.26 9.61
C GLY A 236 18.53 1.93 8.13
N GLY A 237 18.66 0.65 7.78
CA GLY A 237 18.95 0.19 6.43
C GLY A 237 20.44 -0.03 6.12
N ALA A 238 21.35 0.20 7.07
CA ALA A 238 22.78 -0.05 6.88
C ALA A 238 23.11 -1.56 6.81
N SER A 239 22.33 -2.39 7.48
CA SER A 239 22.42 -3.85 7.42
C SER A 239 21.02 -4.48 7.53
N TRP A 240 20.87 -5.67 6.96
CA TRP A 240 19.61 -6.39 6.87
C TRP A 240 19.77 -7.84 7.34
N ARG A 241 18.80 -8.30 8.12
CA ARG A 241 18.68 -9.69 8.55
C ARG A 241 17.45 -10.31 7.88
N SER A 242 17.63 -11.46 7.23
CA SER A 242 16.51 -12.25 6.71
C SER A 242 15.70 -12.84 7.86
N LEU A 243 14.38 -12.84 7.72
CA LEU A 243 13.44 -13.43 8.66
C LEU A 243 12.70 -14.60 7.99
N PRO A 244 12.53 -15.74 8.69
CA PRO A 244 11.80 -16.87 8.15
C PRO A 244 10.29 -16.54 8.06
N THR A 245 9.67 -16.95 6.95
CA THR A 245 8.24 -16.73 6.65
C THR A 245 7.43 -18.02 6.57
N ALA A 246 8.10 -19.17 6.74
CA ALA A 246 7.52 -20.50 6.64
C ALA A 246 6.84 -20.79 5.27
N GLY A 247 7.29 -20.16 4.18
CA GLY A 247 6.77 -20.38 2.82
C GLY A 247 7.35 -19.40 1.80
N GLU A 248 6.94 -19.57 0.53
CA GLU A 248 7.35 -18.73 -0.60
C GLU A 248 6.23 -17.82 -1.13
N ALA A 249 5.12 -17.71 -0.40
CA ALA A 249 4.01 -16.84 -0.79
C ALA A 249 4.45 -15.37 -0.76
N SER A 250 4.24 -14.65 -1.86
CA SER A 250 4.55 -13.22 -1.94
C SER A 250 3.75 -12.42 -0.92
N LEU A 251 4.39 -11.42 -0.31
CA LEU A 251 3.80 -10.56 0.71
C LEU A 251 3.50 -9.18 0.09
N PHE A 252 2.26 -8.71 0.20
CA PHE A 252 1.78 -7.51 -0.50
C PHE A 252 1.56 -6.33 0.43
N GLY A 253 0.96 -6.52 1.61
CA GLY A 253 0.64 -5.45 2.54
C GLY A 253 1.20 -5.70 3.93
N GLY A 254 1.43 -4.61 4.66
CA GLY A 254 1.92 -4.68 6.03
C GLY A 254 1.40 -3.54 6.89
N SER A 255 1.03 -3.86 8.12
CA SER A 255 0.56 -2.89 9.09
C SER A 255 1.18 -3.10 10.47
N GLU A 256 1.35 -2.01 11.21
CA GLU A 256 1.77 -2.01 12.60
C GLU A 256 0.60 -1.56 13.46
N ALA A 257 0.22 -2.37 14.45
CA ALA A 257 -0.75 -2.02 15.46
C ALA A 257 -0.08 -1.67 16.79
N ASP A 258 -0.90 -1.35 17.78
CA ASP A 258 -0.40 -1.03 19.12
C ASP A 258 0.34 -2.20 19.76
N LYS A 259 1.15 -1.90 20.78
CA LYS A 259 1.97 -2.85 21.54
C LYS A 259 2.99 -3.62 20.68
N GLY A 260 3.37 -3.06 19.51
CA GLY A 260 4.37 -3.64 18.62
C GLY A 260 3.91 -4.86 17.82
N ALA A 261 2.60 -5.05 17.69
CA ALA A 261 2.06 -6.07 16.81
C ALA A 261 2.26 -5.66 15.34
N VAL A 262 2.72 -6.60 14.51
CA VAL A 262 2.91 -6.37 13.07
C VAL A 262 2.24 -7.51 12.30
N PHE A 263 1.54 -7.13 11.23
CA PHE A 263 0.82 -8.04 10.36
C PHE A 263 1.29 -7.86 8.93
N LEU A 264 1.60 -8.95 8.24
CA LEU A 264 1.87 -8.94 6.80
C LEU A 264 0.86 -9.86 6.12
N ALA A 265 0.30 -9.38 5.02
CA ALA A 265 -0.69 -10.10 4.22
C ALA A 265 -0.13 -10.41 2.83
N GLY A 266 -0.55 -11.51 2.22
CA GLY A 266 0.00 -11.89 0.93
C GLY A 266 -0.78 -12.98 0.19
N GLN A 267 -0.09 -13.60 -0.76
CA GLN A 267 -0.59 -14.61 -1.65
C GLN A 267 -1.10 -15.85 -0.89
N ASP A 268 -2.06 -16.56 -1.47
CA ASP A 268 -2.59 -17.84 -0.96
C ASP A 268 -3.14 -17.75 0.48
N GLY A 269 -3.78 -16.62 0.83
CA GLY A 269 -4.33 -16.39 2.15
C GLY A 269 -3.27 -16.27 3.26
N THR A 270 -2.04 -15.94 2.90
CA THR A 270 -0.93 -15.83 3.85
C THR A 270 -1.10 -14.62 4.75
N VAL A 271 -1.03 -14.85 6.06
CA VAL A 271 -0.92 -13.81 7.09
C VAL A 271 0.25 -14.15 8.00
N LEU A 272 1.22 -13.25 8.10
CA LEU A 272 2.31 -13.35 9.06
C LEU A 272 2.02 -12.43 10.24
N LEU A 273 2.17 -12.94 11.43
CA LEU A 273 1.80 -12.30 12.69
C LEU A 273 3.04 -12.19 13.58
N SER A 274 3.33 -10.97 14.03
CA SER A 274 4.38 -10.67 15.01
C SER A 274 3.78 -9.97 16.22
N SER A 275 4.24 -10.31 17.42
CA SER A 275 3.92 -9.62 18.67
C SER A 275 5.15 -9.00 19.34
N ASP A 276 6.29 -8.98 18.67
CA ASP A 276 7.60 -8.59 19.20
C ASP A 276 8.29 -7.48 18.38
N ASN A 277 7.47 -6.54 17.85
CA ASN A 277 7.91 -5.46 16.97
C ASN A 277 8.52 -5.94 15.65
N GLY A 278 8.01 -7.01 15.06
CA GLY A 278 8.47 -7.54 13.78
C GLY A 278 9.84 -8.22 13.85
N LYS A 279 10.25 -8.75 15.00
CA LYS A 279 11.51 -9.50 15.15
C LYS A 279 11.36 -10.95 14.74
N THR A 280 10.20 -11.53 15.04
CA THR A 280 9.81 -12.90 14.63
C THR A 280 8.37 -12.89 14.11
N PHE A 281 8.07 -13.87 13.25
CA PHE A 281 6.75 -14.02 12.65
C PHE A 281 6.27 -15.45 12.74
N ARG A 282 4.98 -15.64 12.99
CA ARG A 282 4.28 -16.92 12.83
C ARG A 282 3.34 -16.84 11.63
N LEU A 283 3.28 -17.90 10.86
CA LEU A 283 2.36 -18.03 9.73
C LEU A 283 0.97 -18.44 10.21
N LYS A 284 -0.06 -17.78 9.66
CA LYS A 284 -1.45 -18.22 9.71
C LYS A 284 -2.04 -18.13 8.30
N LYS A 285 -2.86 -19.09 7.92
CA LYS A 285 -3.51 -19.12 6.61
C LYS A 285 -4.99 -18.79 6.74
N GLN A 286 -5.47 -17.86 5.91
CA GLN A 286 -6.90 -17.65 5.71
C GLN A 286 -7.45 -18.76 4.82
N ALA A 287 -8.64 -19.27 5.16
CA ALA A 287 -9.31 -20.27 4.33
C ALA A 287 -9.67 -19.71 2.93
N GLY A 288 -9.63 -20.56 1.90
CA GLY A 288 -10.03 -20.19 0.53
C GLY A 288 -8.90 -19.75 -0.38
N SER A 289 -7.66 -19.66 0.09
CA SER A 289 -6.44 -19.40 -0.71
C SER A 289 -6.49 -18.16 -1.63
N LYS A 290 -7.32 -17.17 -1.31
CA LYS A 290 -7.38 -15.89 -2.03
C LYS A 290 -6.23 -14.99 -1.61
N ALA A 291 -5.73 -14.17 -2.55
CA ALA A 291 -4.68 -13.20 -2.22
C ALA A 291 -5.23 -12.09 -1.30
N LEU A 292 -4.42 -11.73 -0.32
CA LEU A 292 -4.68 -10.67 0.65
C LEU A 292 -3.73 -9.51 0.41
N SER A 293 -4.28 -8.31 0.36
CA SER A 293 -3.55 -7.05 0.12
C SER A 293 -3.26 -6.30 1.42
N ALA A 294 -4.12 -6.42 2.43
CA ALA A 294 -3.97 -5.73 3.71
C ALA A 294 -4.58 -6.53 4.87
N ALA A 295 -4.11 -6.23 6.08
CA ALA A 295 -4.65 -6.73 7.33
C ALA A 295 -4.72 -5.59 8.36
N VAL A 296 -5.87 -5.44 9.02
CA VAL A 296 -6.12 -4.38 10.01
C VAL A 296 -6.60 -5.02 11.31
N ARG A 297 -5.94 -4.71 12.42
CA ARG A 297 -6.36 -5.19 13.74
C ARG A 297 -7.51 -4.35 14.27
N VAL A 298 -8.64 -4.97 14.57
CA VAL A 298 -9.84 -4.28 15.05
C VAL A 298 -10.16 -4.57 16.52
N SER A 299 -9.52 -5.61 17.09
CA SER A 299 -9.59 -5.91 18.52
C SER A 299 -8.34 -6.67 18.99
N ASP A 300 -8.26 -6.99 20.26
CA ASP A 300 -7.15 -7.82 20.80
C ASP A 300 -7.13 -9.25 20.23
N THR A 301 -8.25 -9.70 19.68
CA THR A 301 -8.42 -11.08 19.21
C THR A 301 -8.78 -11.19 17.74
N GLU A 302 -8.90 -10.07 16.98
CA GLU A 302 -9.44 -10.13 15.62
C GLU A 302 -8.74 -9.21 14.63
N LEU A 303 -8.50 -9.74 13.43
CA LEU A 303 -8.08 -9.01 12.22
C LEU A 303 -9.22 -8.95 11.21
N LEU A 304 -9.33 -7.83 10.51
CA LEU A 304 -9.96 -7.75 9.20
C LEU A 304 -8.89 -7.93 8.13
N LEU A 305 -9.18 -8.78 7.17
CA LEU A 305 -8.33 -9.08 6.02
C LEU A 305 -9.01 -8.58 4.75
N PHE A 306 -8.24 -7.95 3.87
CA PHE A 306 -8.69 -7.35 2.63
C PHE A 306 -7.97 -7.95 1.44
N GLY A 307 -8.65 -8.12 0.31
CA GLY A 307 -8.04 -8.70 -0.88
C GLY A 307 -9.04 -9.04 -1.99
N GLU A 308 -8.74 -10.10 -2.73
CA GLU A 308 -9.54 -10.54 -3.88
C GLU A 308 -11.00 -10.94 -3.54
N ALA A 309 -11.25 -11.38 -2.32
CA ALA A 309 -12.58 -11.77 -1.87
C ALA A 309 -13.31 -10.65 -1.10
N GLY A 310 -12.80 -9.43 -1.14
CA GLY A 310 -13.31 -8.33 -0.32
C GLY A 310 -12.79 -8.41 1.11
N VAL A 311 -13.68 -8.25 2.07
CA VAL A 311 -13.37 -8.28 3.50
C VAL A 311 -13.66 -9.64 4.10
N SER A 312 -12.72 -10.16 4.87
CA SER A 312 -12.90 -11.36 5.69
C SER A 312 -12.34 -11.14 7.10
N ARG A 313 -12.63 -12.07 8.01
CA ARG A 313 -12.20 -12.01 9.41
C ARG A 313 -11.27 -13.16 9.76
N MET A 314 -10.33 -12.88 10.67
CA MET A 314 -9.42 -13.89 11.21
C MET A 314 -9.22 -13.64 12.71
N ASP A 315 -9.41 -14.67 13.52
CA ASP A 315 -9.03 -14.64 14.94
C ASP A 315 -7.50 -14.62 15.07
N LEU A 316 -6.95 -13.96 16.11
CA LEU A 316 -5.50 -13.83 16.39
C LEU A 316 -4.92 -15.00 17.17
#